data_3ff9f406160ab489007df384f9e6a1bf
#
_entry.id   3ff9f406160ab489007df384f9e6a1bf
#
_cell.length_a   1.000
_cell.length_b   1.000
_cell.length_c   1.000
_cell.angle_alpha   90.00
_cell.angle_beta   90.00
_cell.angle_gamma   90.00
#
_symmetry.space_group_name_H-M   'P 1'
#
loop_
_entity.id
_entity.type
_entity.pdbx_description
1 polymer ?
#
loop_
_entity_poly.entity_id
_entity_poly.type
_entity_poly.pdbx_seq_one_letter_code
_entity_poly.pdbx_strand_id
1 'polypeptide(L)'
;MYKRQVNVSVERYNLTPVEGCRWLNHALFRAGLGMPRPRNVLIPSLMLAIAAGFKTVYVAGADHSWMKTISVDDDNHVVSIQPHFYKDSDNEHARVRKDYMNYPLHQIVYSFYVAFRSYHTLQAYALSRGVNIYNITPGSFIDAFPRKKIR
;
A
#
# COMPACT_ATOMS: atom_id res chain seq x y z
N MET A 1 5.99 -11.07 28.27
CA MET A 1 7.13 -10.25 28.74
C MET A 1 7.80 -9.63 27.50
N TYR A 2 7.48 -8.37 27.17
CA TYR A 2 8.10 -7.67 26.02
C TYR A 2 9.54 -7.31 26.41
N LYS A 3 10.53 -7.87 25.71
CA LYS A 3 11.92 -7.42 25.85
C LYS A 3 11.99 -5.96 25.39
N ARG A 4 12.36 -5.06 26.30
CA ARG A 4 12.64 -3.65 26.01
C ARG A 4 13.73 -3.60 24.95
N GLN A 5 13.41 -3.17 23.72
CA GLN A 5 14.43 -2.91 22.71
C GLN A 5 15.26 -1.70 23.15
N VAL A 6 16.56 -1.90 23.31
CA VAL A 6 17.46 -0.91 23.95
C VAL A 6 17.98 0.14 22.96
N ASN A 7 17.83 -0.07 21.63
CA ASN A 7 18.29 0.88 20.61
C ASN A 7 17.24 0.99 19.50
N VAL A 8 16.23 1.86 19.69
CA VAL A 8 15.26 2.22 18.66
C VAL A 8 15.52 3.65 18.25
N SER A 9 15.86 3.88 16.97
CA SER A 9 15.83 5.20 16.37
C SER A 9 14.44 5.45 15.79
N VAL A 10 13.90 6.65 16.03
CA VAL A 10 12.60 7.07 15.50
C VAL A 10 12.85 8.01 14.33
N GLU A 11 12.49 7.56 13.12
CA GLU A 11 12.54 8.37 11.92
C GLU A 11 11.18 9.04 11.67
N ARG A 12 11.23 10.36 11.45
CA ARG A 12 10.04 11.13 11.08
C ARG A 12 9.96 11.25 9.56
N TYR A 13 8.76 11.15 8.99
CA TYR A 13 8.53 11.33 7.58
C TYR A 13 7.24 12.11 7.31
N ASN A 14 7.19 12.76 6.16
CA ASN A 14 6.07 13.61 5.77
C ASN A 14 5.07 12.81 4.94
N LEU A 15 3.84 12.65 5.44
CA LEU A 15 2.74 11.94 4.77
C LEU A 15 2.00 12.80 3.73
N THR A 16 2.40 14.04 3.51
CA THR A 16 1.73 14.91 2.54
C THR A 16 1.69 14.26 1.15
N PRO A 17 0.51 14.00 0.59
CA PRO A 17 0.42 13.46 -0.75
C PRO A 17 0.80 14.53 -1.77
N VAL A 18 1.73 14.18 -2.68
CA VAL A 18 2.15 15.05 -3.77
C VAL A 18 1.78 14.38 -5.09
N GLU A 19 1.00 15.10 -5.90
CA GLU A 19 0.49 14.66 -7.20
C GLU A 19 0.70 15.77 -8.23
N GLY A 20 0.85 15.43 -9.50
CA GLY A 20 1.06 16.38 -10.60
C GLY A 20 2.23 16.01 -11.50
N CYS A 21 3.01 16.98 -11.92
CA CYS A 21 4.13 16.78 -12.83
C CYS A 21 5.21 15.88 -12.21
N ARG A 22 5.62 14.84 -12.95
CA ARG A 22 6.59 13.83 -12.46
C ARG A 22 7.89 14.44 -11.94
N TRP A 23 8.48 15.40 -12.67
CA TRP A 23 9.73 16.03 -12.25
C TRP A 23 9.60 16.79 -10.92
N LEU A 24 8.49 17.50 -10.72
CA LEU A 24 8.21 18.24 -9.48
C LEU A 24 7.96 17.26 -8.33
N ASN A 25 7.14 16.24 -8.55
CA ASN A 25 6.90 15.20 -7.56
C ASN A 25 8.23 14.56 -7.09
N HIS A 26 9.11 14.17 -8.03
CA HIS A 26 10.40 13.57 -7.69
C HIS A 26 11.32 14.54 -6.92
N ALA A 27 11.28 15.84 -7.23
CA ALA A 27 12.04 16.86 -6.48
C ALA A 27 11.53 16.97 -5.04
N LEU A 28 10.21 17.04 -4.84
CA LEU A 28 9.57 17.11 -3.52
C LEU A 28 9.78 15.83 -2.70
N PHE A 29 9.69 14.66 -3.33
CA PHE A 29 9.99 13.38 -2.68
C PHE A 29 11.44 13.31 -2.21
N ARG A 30 12.38 13.78 -3.03
CA ARG A 30 13.81 13.83 -2.67
C ARG A 30 14.07 14.77 -1.50
N ALA A 31 13.34 15.88 -1.43
CA ALA A 31 13.43 16.87 -0.36
C ALA A 31 12.70 16.42 0.93
N GLY A 32 12.01 15.28 0.94
CA GLY A 32 11.22 14.82 2.09
C GLY A 32 9.95 15.64 2.35
N LEU A 33 9.50 16.41 1.35
CA LEU A 33 8.34 17.31 1.46
C LEU A 33 7.00 16.64 1.13
N GLY A 34 7.02 15.34 0.87
CA GLY A 34 5.82 14.54 0.63
C GLY A 34 6.15 13.21 -0.03
N MET A 35 5.10 12.49 -0.43
CA MET A 35 5.20 11.16 -1.04
C MET A 35 4.01 10.90 -1.99
N PRO A 36 4.04 9.82 -2.79
CA PRO A 36 2.83 9.35 -3.46
C PRO A 36 1.71 9.13 -2.44
N ARG A 37 0.46 9.45 -2.80
CA ARG A 37 -0.67 9.42 -1.85
C ARG A 37 -0.70 8.11 -1.04
N PRO A 38 -0.45 8.14 0.27
CA PRO A 38 -0.41 6.94 1.10
C PRO A 38 -1.84 6.48 1.43
N ARG A 39 -2.23 5.31 0.93
CA ARG A 39 -3.50 4.65 1.27
C ARG A 39 -3.30 3.52 2.29
N ASN A 40 -2.05 3.15 2.51
CA ASN A 40 -1.62 2.16 3.49
C ASN A 40 -0.16 2.41 3.87
N VAL A 41 0.32 1.63 4.84
CA VAL A 41 1.69 1.74 5.38
C VAL A 41 2.79 1.36 4.37
N LEU A 42 2.47 0.63 3.30
CA LEU A 42 3.49 0.16 2.35
C LEU A 42 4.14 1.31 1.57
N ILE A 43 3.36 2.34 1.18
CA ILE A 43 3.90 3.52 0.48
C ILE A 43 4.98 4.23 1.34
N PRO A 44 4.68 4.68 2.58
CA PRO A 44 5.71 5.31 3.41
C PRO A 44 6.88 4.38 3.72
N SER A 45 6.66 3.09 3.95
CA SER A 45 7.74 2.14 4.21
C SER A 45 8.71 2.05 3.03
N LEU A 46 8.21 1.97 1.80
CA LEU A 46 9.03 1.95 0.59
C LEU A 46 9.74 3.29 0.35
N MET A 47 9.08 4.42 0.62
CA MET A 47 9.72 5.74 0.55
C MET A 47 10.88 5.87 1.54
N LEU A 48 10.72 5.37 2.77
CA LEU A 48 11.79 5.32 3.77
C LEU A 48 12.95 4.42 3.33
N ALA A 49 12.66 3.25 2.75
CA ALA A 49 13.69 2.37 2.22
C ALA A 49 14.51 3.04 1.10
N ILE A 50 13.86 3.79 0.20
CA ILE A 50 14.54 4.57 -0.84
C ILE A 50 15.39 5.68 -0.22
N ALA A 51 14.86 6.41 0.76
CA ALA A 51 15.57 7.49 1.47
C ALA A 51 16.78 6.96 2.24
N ALA A 52 16.67 5.79 2.86
CA ALA A 52 17.76 5.10 3.55
C ALA A 52 18.86 4.56 2.61
N GLY A 53 18.67 4.66 1.29
CA GLY A 53 19.70 4.31 0.30
C GLY A 53 19.76 2.84 -0.11
N PHE A 54 18.76 2.03 0.25
CA PHE A 54 18.68 0.65 -0.23
C PHE A 54 18.63 0.60 -1.76
N LYS A 55 19.38 -0.27 -2.38
CA LYS A 55 19.44 -0.44 -3.84
C LYS A 55 18.47 -1.49 -4.35
N THR A 56 18.10 -2.43 -3.48
CA THR A 56 17.13 -3.49 -3.81
C THR A 56 16.18 -3.65 -2.61
N VAL A 57 14.89 -3.65 -2.89
CA VAL A 57 13.83 -3.82 -1.90
C VAL A 57 12.90 -4.94 -2.35
N TYR A 58 12.53 -5.82 -1.44
CA TYR A 58 11.59 -6.91 -1.69
C TYR A 58 10.30 -6.67 -0.90
N VAL A 59 9.18 -6.71 -1.61
CA VAL A 59 7.84 -6.64 -1.01
C VAL A 59 7.30 -8.05 -0.84
N ALA A 60 7.08 -8.44 0.42
CA ALA A 60 6.51 -9.73 0.81
C ALA A 60 5.22 -9.56 1.60
N GLY A 61 4.25 -10.47 1.45
CA GLY A 61 3.01 -10.47 2.22
C GLY A 61 2.00 -9.38 1.82
N ALA A 62 2.21 -8.68 0.70
CA ALA A 62 1.31 -7.65 0.20
C ALA A 62 0.51 -8.17 -1.00
N ASP A 63 -0.55 -8.93 -0.74
CA ASP A 63 -1.40 -9.51 -1.80
C ASP A 63 -2.33 -8.49 -2.45
N HIS A 64 -2.92 -7.57 -1.69
CA HIS A 64 -3.80 -6.49 -2.13
C HIS A 64 -4.96 -6.98 -3.02
N SER A 65 -5.47 -8.16 -2.72
CA SER A 65 -6.52 -8.84 -3.48
C SER A 65 -7.95 -8.38 -3.10
N TRP A 66 -8.09 -7.20 -2.53
CA TRP A 66 -9.36 -6.64 -2.02
C TRP A 66 -10.50 -6.69 -3.04
N MET A 67 -10.17 -6.50 -4.32
CA MET A 67 -11.18 -6.50 -5.39
C MET A 67 -11.87 -7.87 -5.57
N LYS A 68 -11.25 -8.97 -5.13
CA LYS A 68 -11.81 -10.32 -5.24
C LYS A 68 -13.01 -10.54 -4.32
N THR A 69 -13.14 -9.75 -3.27
CA THR A 69 -14.09 -9.97 -2.18
C THR A 69 -15.24 -8.97 -2.18
N ILE A 70 -15.26 -8.05 -3.17
CA ILE A 70 -16.30 -7.05 -3.29
C ILE A 70 -17.48 -7.62 -4.06
N SER A 71 -18.67 -7.42 -3.51
CA SER A 71 -19.94 -7.69 -4.16
C SER A 71 -20.96 -6.60 -3.78
N VAL A 72 -22.08 -6.56 -4.48
CA VAL A 72 -23.23 -5.75 -4.12
C VAL A 72 -24.35 -6.73 -3.78
N ASP A 73 -24.98 -6.57 -2.63
CA ASP A 73 -26.10 -7.41 -2.22
C ASP A 73 -27.44 -6.96 -2.85
N ASP A 74 -28.51 -7.72 -2.61
CA ASP A 74 -29.82 -7.45 -3.18
C ASP A 74 -30.48 -6.16 -2.62
N ASP A 75 -29.95 -5.64 -1.52
CA ASP A 75 -30.36 -4.35 -0.92
C ASP A 75 -29.51 -3.16 -1.43
N ASN A 76 -28.69 -3.37 -2.49
CA ASN A 76 -27.77 -2.40 -3.06
C ASN A 76 -26.65 -1.92 -2.09
N HIS A 77 -26.30 -2.70 -1.08
CA HIS A 77 -25.16 -2.41 -0.23
C HIS A 77 -23.89 -3.05 -0.79
N VAL A 78 -22.79 -2.31 -0.73
CA VAL A 78 -21.48 -2.86 -1.04
C VAL A 78 -20.98 -3.66 0.15
N VAL A 79 -20.65 -4.91 -0.08
CA VAL A 79 -20.11 -5.83 0.93
C VAL A 79 -18.73 -6.32 0.50
N SER A 80 -17.82 -6.42 1.47
CA SER A 80 -16.50 -6.99 1.26
C SER A 80 -16.17 -7.92 2.43
N ILE A 81 -15.80 -9.16 2.10
CA ILE A 81 -15.34 -10.12 3.10
C ILE A 81 -13.88 -10.39 2.79
N GLN A 82 -12.99 -9.83 3.61
CA GLN A 82 -11.55 -10.05 3.47
C GLN A 82 -11.12 -11.18 4.40
N PRO A 83 -10.73 -12.35 3.86
CA PRO A 83 -10.16 -13.39 4.70
C PRO A 83 -8.79 -12.93 5.21
N HIS A 84 -8.67 -12.77 6.51
CA HIS A 84 -7.38 -12.54 7.17
C HIS A 84 -6.69 -13.88 7.46
N PHE A 85 -5.37 -13.89 7.56
CA PHE A 85 -4.55 -15.06 7.88
C PHE A 85 -4.83 -15.62 9.29
N TYR A 86 -5.43 -14.82 10.16
CA TYR A 86 -5.87 -15.22 11.49
C TYR A 86 -7.34 -15.67 11.41
N LYS A 87 -7.75 -16.65 12.23
CA LYS A 87 -9.14 -17.10 12.33
C LYS A 87 -10.04 -15.88 12.58
N ASP A 88 -10.78 -15.51 11.54
CA ASP A 88 -11.72 -14.42 11.61
C ASP A 88 -12.80 -14.74 12.64
N SER A 89 -13.02 -13.84 13.58
CA SER A 89 -14.19 -13.92 14.45
C SER A 89 -15.41 -13.36 13.72
N ASP A 90 -16.59 -13.89 13.99
CA ASP A 90 -17.85 -13.41 13.42
C ASP A 90 -18.05 -11.88 13.61
N ASN A 91 -17.49 -11.32 14.69
CA ASN A 91 -17.50 -9.90 14.99
C ASN A 91 -16.67 -9.06 14.01
N GLU A 92 -15.59 -9.60 13.46
CA GLU A 92 -14.73 -8.91 12.49
C GLU A 92 -15.38 -8.87 11.10
N HIS A 93 -16.00 -9.97 10.67
CA HIS A 93 -16.81 -10.01 9.45
C HIS A 93 -17.96 -9.01 9.50
N ALA A 94 -18.65 -8.90 10.63
CA ALA A 94 -19.74 -7.94 10.82
C ALA A 94 -19.24 -6.47 10.77
N ARG A 95 -18.03 -6.19 11.32
CA ARG A 95 -17.43 -4.86 11.29
C ARG A 95 -17.04 -4.46 9.86
N VAL A 96 -16.33 -5.32 9.14
CA VAL A 96 -15.90 -5.07 7.77
C VAL A 96 -17.10 -4.86 6.86
N ARG A 97 -18.14 -5.68 6.97
CA ARG A 97 -19.39 -5.50 6.24
C ARG A 97 -20.02 -4.14 6.53
N LYS A 98 -20.10 -3.72 7.79
CA LYS A 98 -20.66 -2.44 8.22
C LYS A 98 -19.89 -1.23 7.66
N ASP A 99 -18.55 -1.31 7.62
CA ASP A 99 -17.71 -0.20 7.16
C ASP A 99 -17.88 0.07 5.66
N TYR A 100 -18.12 -0.96 4.83
CA TYR A 100 -18.32 -0.79 3.40
C TYR A 100 -19.76 -0.42 3.01
N MET A 101 -20.76 -0.78 3.79
CA MET A 101 -22.18 -0.50 3.50
C MET A 101 -22.51 0.99 3.30
N ASN A 102 -21.69 1.89 3.85
CA ASN A 102 -21.92 3.34 3.76
C ASN A 102 -21.27 3.99 2.54
N TYR A 103 -20.52 3.23 1.73
CA TYR A 103 -19.80 3.76 0.58
C TYR A 103 -20.30 3.13 -0.72
N PRO A 104 -20.70 3.94 -1.72
CA PRO A 104 -21.07 3.40 -3.02
C PRO A 104 -19.86 2.78 -3.72
N LEU A 105 -20.10 1.78 -4.54
CA LEU A 105 -19.07 0.97 -5.20
C LEU A 105 -18.02 1.81 -5.94
N HIS A 106 -18.45 2.87 -6.65
CA HIS A 106 -17.52 3.72 -7.40
C HIS A 106 -16.49 4.43 -6.50
N GLN A 107 -16.84 4.79 -5.25
CA GLN A 107 -15.89 5.40 -4.31
C GLN A 107 -14.88 4.38 -3.79
N ILE A 108 -15.31 3.16 -3.57
CA ILE A 108 -14.43 2.06 -3.15
C ILE A 108 -13.44 1.73 -4.27
N VAL A 109 -13.93 1.57 -5.50
CA VAL A 109 -13.07 1.32 -6.67
C VAL A 109 -12.10 2.50 -6.91
N TYR A 110 -12.58 3.73 -6.75
CA TYR A 110 -11.69 4.90 -6.82
C TYR A 110 -10.60 4.89 -5.76
N SER A 111 -10.93 4.46 -4.53
CA SER A 111 -9.93 4.30 -3.46
C SER A 111 -8.84 3.30 -3.83
N PHE A 112 -9.21 2.17 -4.45
CA PHE A 112 -8.24 1.18 -4.95
C PHE A 112 -7.43 1.72 -6.11
N TYR A 113 -8.07 2.39 -7.08
CA TYR A 113 -7.37 3.06 -8.16
C TYR A 113 -6.27 4.00 -7.63
N VAL A 114 -6.58 4.82 -6.64
CA VAL A 114 -5.60 5.73 -6.03
C VAL A 114 -4.46 4.96 -5.37
N ALA A 115 -4.75 3.87 -4.67
CA ALA A 115 -3.73 3.03 -4.03
C ALA A 115 -2.77 2.42 -5.07
N PHE A 116 -3.30 1.79 -6.11
CA PHE A 116 -2.49 1.16 -7.17
C PHE A 116 -1.70 2.20 -7.97
N ARG A 117 -2.33 3.33 -8.34
CA ARG A 117 -1.63 4.45 -8.99
C ARG A 117 -0.44 4.95 -8.18
N SER A 118 -0.57 4.99 -6.86
CA SER A 118 0.51 5.42 -5.97
C SER A 118 1.71 4.48 -6.01
N TYR A 119 1.51 3.16 -6.20
CA TYR A 119 2.61 2.22 -6.41
C TYR A 119 3.35 2.47 -7.72
N HIS A 120 2.65 2.76 -8.81
CA HIS A 120 3.29 3.12 -10.08
C HIS A 120 4.09 4.42 -9.97
N THR A 121 3.56 5.43 -9.28
CA THR A 121 4.29 6.68 -9.01
C THR A 121 5.54 6.42 -8.19
N LEU A 122 5.45 5.58 -7.16
CA LEU A 122 6.58 5.20 -6.32
C LEU A 122 7.62 4.41 -7.11
N GLN A 123 7.21 3.47 -7.96
CA GLN A 123 8.12 2.70 -8.81
C GLN A 123 8.89 3.61 -9.76
N ALA A 124 8.22 4.58 -10.41
CA ALA A 124 8.89 5.55 -11.27
C ALA A 124 9.93 6.38 -10.50
N TYR A 125 9.61 6.77 -9.26
CA TYR A 125 10.55 7.47 -8.39
C TYR A 125 11.73 6.56 -7.99
N ALA A 126 11.47 5.33 -7.54
CA ALA A 126 12.50 4.36 -7.17
C ALA A 126 13.51 4.16 -8.31
N LEU A 127 13.03 3.93 -9.53
CA LEU A 127 13.88 3.78 -10.72
C LEU A 127 14.73 5.03 -10.98
N SER A 128 14.17 6.23 -10.80
CA SER A 128 14.93 7.48 -10.93
C SER A 128 16.04 7.64 -9.87
N ARG A 129 15.94 6.88 -8.78
CA ARG A 129 16.94 6.83 -7.69
C ARG A 129 17.91 5.64 -7.83
N GLY A 130 17.79 4.84 -8.88
CA GLY A 130 18.58 3.63 -9.07
C GLY A 130 18.22 2.53 -8.05
N VAL A 131 16.96 2.51 -7.59
CA VAL A 131 16.44 1.52 -6.65
C VAL A 131 15.53 0.54 -7.38
N ASN A 132 15.75 -0.75 -7.20
CA ASN A 132 14.91 -1.82 -7.73
C ASN A 132 13.97 -2.33 -6.64
N ILE A 133 12.67 -2.24 -6.87
CA ILE A 133 11.65 -2.84 -6.00
C ILE A 133 11.10 -4.06 -6.70
N TYR A 134 11.06 -5.20 -6.00
CA TYR A 134 10.51 -6.46 -6.49
C TYR A 134 9.36 -6.93 -5.61
N ASN A 135 8.27 -7.38 -6.23
CA ASN A 135 7.19 -8.03 -5.52
C ASN A 135 7.38 -9.54 -5.52
N ILE A 136 7.58 -10.13 -4.34
CA ILE A 136 7.77 -11.55 -4.13
C ILE A 136 6.52 -12.23 -3.54
N THR A 137 5.42 -11.49 -3.40
CA THR A 137 4.15 -12.02 -2.88
C THR A 137 3.42 -12.82 -3.95
N PRO A 138 3.17 -14.12 -3.79
CA PRO A 138 2.36 -14.88 -4.73
C PRO A 138 0.93 -14.32 -4.83
N GLY A 139 0.37 -14.26 -6.03
CA GLY A 139 -1.01 -13.83 -6.26
C GLY A 139 -1.32 -12.36 -5.95
N SER A 140 -0.31 -11.55 -5.63
CA SER A 140 -0.50 -10.12 -5.36
C SER A 140 -1.09 -9.37 -6.55
N PHE A 141 -1.96 -8.40 -6.27
CA PHE A 141 -2.55 -7.50 -7.27
C PHE A 141 -1.70 -6.26 -7.54
N ILE A 142 -0.62 -6.04 -6.77
CA ILE A 142 0.31 -4.96 -7.05
C ILE A 142 1.12 -5.33 -8.30
N ASP A 143 0.83 -4.68 -9.41
CA ASP A 143 1.45 -4.87 -10.72
C ASP A 143 2.59 -3.87 -11.00
N ALA A 144 2.70 -2.83 -10.20
CA ALA A 144 3.71 -1.79 -10.35
C ALA A 144 5.15 -2.28 -10.20
N PHE A 145 5.38 -3.36 -9.43
CA PHE A 145 6.71 -3.89 -9.15
C PHE A 145 6.94 -5.21 -9.88
N PRO A 146 8.09 -5.38 -10.58
CA PRO A 146 8.45 -6.65 -11.21
C PRO A 146 8.40 -7.82 -10.23
N ARG A 147 7.94 -8.96 -10.72
CA ARG A 147 7.90 -10.20 -9.93
C ARG A 147 9.28 -10.83 -9.84
N LYS A 148 9.60 -11.34 -8.66
CA LYS A 148 10.83 -12.10 -8.46
C LYS A 148 10.55 -13.29 -7.54
N LYS A 149 11.00 -14.49 -7.93
CA LYS A 149 11.01 -15.65 -7.05
C LYS A 149 12.32 -15.63 -6.26
N ILE A 150 12.21 -15.74 -4.93
CA ILE A 150 13.37 -16.04 -4.09
C ILE A 150 13.52 -17.57 -4.09
N ARG A 151 14.68 -18.03 -4.47
CA ARG A 151 15.07 -19.45 -4.39
C ARG A 151 15.61 -19.74 -3.01
#